data_65883c8f6b2aa403815c8e84e2ac6c44
#
_entry.id   65883c8f6b2aa403815c8e84e2ac6c44
#
_cell.length_a   1.000
_cell.length_b   1.000
_cell.length_c   1.000
_cell.angle_alpha   90.00
_cell.angle_beta   90.00
_cell.angle_gamma   90.00
#
_symmetry.space_group_name_H-M   'P 1'
#
loop_
_entity.id
_entity.type
_entity.pdbx_description
1 polymer ?
#
loop_
_entity_poly.entity_id
_entity_poly.type
_entity_poly.pdbx_seq_one_letter_code
_entity_poly.pdbx_strand_id
1 'polypeptide(L)'
;MRKFYILLLTFFQMCTAKAIGISDPGPNDLWIQLFIRDKIEEIMNNDDLFDLTIDSDSKKFELERTLSIGAPNAKTYGKSLTVDEKDFIYITGDTDRGIYNNAAAASGNRDLILGKYDSQMNPIWTKQIGNVGTTLSATDIAVDTNDNVYVTGNTNRNYPRALTGERDLFLIKFDSNGNQIWSKQKGIANHKLTPQKITLDALGNVYIVGDSDGPFGGPLTGLNGFIIKFKSDGDEDWVRQIGVEKALSSPKGITFDKITGNIFIIGTGNINYETNKPSSIGTRDIFIFKYDSNGNGRFFAQLGSANTSFYDACITVDPFGNILIGGSSDGRFETTLGGVNILGTIVKYDSRGTLQWVHQFGPINNLLKETNVNSIITDKNGNIFTTGFTNGNILNRKSNSLGDYDAFLTKHNSSGQNKWIKQIGNPGAKIFGNEIAKDREGNLYVIGDTNSGINGTPINGTNDMFLVKYR
;
A
#
# COMPACT_ATOMS: atom_id res chain seq x y z
N MET A 1 26.42 -9.04 15.43
CA MET A 1 25.47 -9.91 16.12
C MET A 1 26.07 -11.27 16.51
N ARG A 2 26.64 -12.09 15.61
CA ARG A 2 27.25 -13.40 15.99
C ARG A 2 28.33 -13.32 17.09
N LYS A 3 29.17 -12.28 17.12
CA LYS A 3 30.18 -12.07 18.17
C LYS A 3 29.57 -11.62 19.51
N PHE A 4 28.45 -10.93 19.50
CA PHE A 4 27.74 -10.51 20.71
C PHE A 4 26.98 -11.69 21.33
N TYR A 5 26.44 -12.57 20.49
CA TYR A 5 25.79 -13.83 20.92
C TYR A 5 26.76 -14.79 21.59
N ILE A 6 27.94 -14.94 21.05
CA ILE A 6 28.98 -15.80 21.64
C ILE A 6 29.47 -15.21 22.97
N LEU A 7 29.57 -13.88 23.09
CA LEU A 7 29.95 -13.24 24.35
C LEU A 7 28.86 -13.36 25.43
N LEU A 8 27.58 -13.26 25.06
CA LEU A 8 26.45 -13.47 25.96
C LEU A 8 26.33 -14.92 26.43
N LEU A 9 26.52 -15.88 25.52
CA LEU A 9 26.55 -17.31 25.87
C LEU A 9 27.71 -17.64 26.84
N THR A 10 28.92 -17.11 26.60
CA THR A 10 30.05 -17.31 27.51
C THR A 10 29.87 -16.62 28.85
N PHE A 11 29.23 -15.45 28.88
CA PHE A 11 28.92 -14.75 30.12
C PHE A 11 27.84 -15.46 30.93
N PHE A 12 26.80 -16.00 30.30
CA PHE A 12 25.77 -16.81 30.94
C PHE A 12 26.31 -18.15 31.45
N GLN A 13 27.19 -18.81 30.68
CA GLN A 13 27.88 -20.03 31.13
C GLN A 13 28.74 -19.80 32.38
N MET A 14 29.46 -18.66 32.45
CA MET A 14 30.25 -18.30 33.62
C MET A 14 29.39 -17.93 34.84
N CYS A 15 28.25 -17.23 34.65
CA CYS A 15 27.37 -16.85 35.75
C CYS A 15 26.60 -18.02 36.35
N THR A 16 26.10 -18.96 35.53
CA THR A 16 25.38 -20.16 36.01
C THR A 16 26.31 -21.15 36.67
N ALA A 17 27.50 -21.39 36.11
CA ALA A 17 28.54 -22.24 36.74
C ALA A 17 28.94 -21.69 38.11
N LYS A 18 29.08 -20.38 38.27
CA LYS A 18 29.43 -19.76 39.55
C LYS A 18 28.30 -19.81 40.57
N ALA A 19 27.03 -19.76 40.15
CA ALA A 19 25.87 -19.85 41.02
C ALA A 19 25.63 -21.27 41.59
N ILE A 20 26.16 -22.32 40.91
CA ILE A 20 26.07 -23.73 41.36
C ILE A 20 27.41 -24.27 41.88
N GLY A 21 28.40 -23.43 42.10
CA GLY A 21 29.65 -23.80 42.76
C GLY A 21 30.64 -24.61 41.90
N ILE A 22 30.51 -24.56 40.57
CA ILE A 22 31.42 -25.24 39.63
C ILE A 22 32.45 -24.21 39.16
N SER A 23 33.72 -24.45 39.38
CA SER A 23 34.81 -23.51 39.13
C SER A 23 35.24 -23.40 37.66
N ASP A 24 34.91 -24.35 36.80
CA ASP A 24 35.12 -24.25 35.33
C ASP A 24 34.46 -25.48 34.65
N PRO A 25 33.33 -25.32 33.90
CA PRO A 25 32.70 -26.44 33.20
C PRO A 25 33.55 -26.81 31.98
N GLY A 26 34.11 -28.01 31.96
CA GLY A 26 34.87 -28.52 30.83
C GLY A 26 33.98 -28.75 29.60
N PRO A 27 34.55 -28.88 28.40
CA PRO A 27 33.81 -29.09 27.16
C PRO A 27 33.03 -30.40 27.07
N ASN A 28 33.15 -31.27 28.06
CA ASN A 28 32.54 -32.62 28.11
C ASN A 28 31.34 -32.72 29.08
N ASP A 29 30.93 -31.64 29.72
CA ASP A 29 29.77 -31.66 30.64
C ASP A 29 28.45 -31.59 29.88
N LEU A 30 28.11 -32.67 29.22
CA LEU A 30 26.95 -32.85 28.34
C LEU A 30 25.64 -32.46 29.02
N TRP A 31 25.49 -32.73 30.32
CA TRP A 31 24.28 -32.41 31.07
C TRP A 31 24.11 -30.88 31.29
N ILE A 32 25.20 -30.14 31.47
CA ILE A 32 25.17 -28.67 31.55
C ILE A 32 24.78 -28.08 30.18
N GLN A 33 25.33 -28.62 29.10
CA GLN A 33 24.97 -28.19 27.73
C GLN A 33 23.50 -28.51 27.42
N LEU A 34 22.99 -29.65 27.85
CA LEU A 34 21.56 -30.02 27.70
C LEU A 34 20.67 -29.12 28.54
N PHE A 35 21.01 -28.86 29.79
CA PHE A 35 20.26 -27.94 30.66
C PHE A 35 20.22 -26.51 30.12
N ILE A 36 21.35 -26.00 29.62
CA ILE A 36 21.42 -24.71 29.01
C ILE A 36 20.58 -24.66 27.68
N ARG A 37 20.63 -25.75 26.89
CA ARG A 37 19.81 -25.87 25.69
C ARG A 37 18.33 -25.87 26.01
N ASP A 38 17.90 -26.66 26.99
CA ASP A 38 16.50 -26.71 27.42
C ASP A 38 16.01 -25.40 28.00
N LYS A 39 16.87 -24.67 28.74
CA LYS A 39 16.56 -23.32 29.25
C LYS A 39 16.54 -22.29 28.15
N ILE A 40 17.40 -22.40 27.15
CA ILE A 40 17.35 -21.52 25.96
C ILE A 40 16.08 -21.81 25.13
N GLU A 41 15.70 -23.10 24.97
CA GLU A 41 14.44 -23.46 24.30
C GLU A 41 13.21 -23.01 25.12
N GLU A 42 13.26 -23.07 26.45
CA GLU A 42 12.22 -22.52 27.33
C GLU A 42 12.14 -20.98 27.21
N ILE A 43 13.28 -20.28 27.16
CA ILE A 43 13.36 -18.83 26.96
C ILE A 43 12.91 -18.45 25.54
N MET A 44 13.30 -19.23 24.52
CA MET A 44 12.90 -18.99 23.13
C MET A 44 11.43 -19.35 22.86
N ASN A 45 10.84 -20.21 23.68
CA ASN A 45 9.43 -20.57 23.62
C ASN A 45 8.55 -19.78 24.57
N ASN A 46 9.13 -18.89 25.40
CA ASN A 46 8.39 -18.03 26.32
C ASN A 46 8.17 -16.67 25.63
N ASP A 47 6.98 -16.51 25.03
CA ASP A 47 6.57 -15.29 24.29
C ASP A 47 6.69 -14.01 25.16
N ASP A 48 6.65 -14.12 26.47
CA ASP A 48 6.79 -12.98 27.39
C ASP A 48 8.22 -12.43 27.51
N LEU A 49 9.26 -13.25 27.21
CA LEU A 49 10.65 -12.76 27.22
C LEU A 49 11.08 -12.13 25.89
N PHE A 50 10.44 -12.51 24.79
CA PHE A 50 10.64 -11.84 23.49
C PHE A 50 9.98 -10.46 23.44
N ASP A 51 8.99 -10.20 24.33
CA ASP A 51 8.33 -8.90 24.47
C ASP A 51 9.26 -7.85 25.13
N LEU A 52 10.36 -8.25 25.75
CA LEU A 52 11.36 -7.34 26.34
C LEU A 52 12.28 -6.63 25.32
N THR A 53 12.25 -7.06 24.04
CA THR A 53 12.94 -6.38 22.94
C THR A 53 12.00 -5.60 22.04
N ILE A 54 10.71 -5.58 22.32
CA ILE A 54 9.76 -4.74 21.61
C ILE A 54 9.99 -3.31 22.08
N ASP A 55 10.56 -2.56 21.16
CA ASP A 55 10.83 -1.14 21.20
C ASP A 55 9.71 -0.38 21.94
N SER A 56 10.09 0.51 22.85
CA SER A 56 9.17 1.44 23.54
C SER A 56 8.22 2.19 22.60
N ASP A 57 8.49 2.17 21.30
CA ASP A 57 7.65 2.68 20.23
C ASP A 57 6.38 1.85 19.98
N SER A 58 6.31 0.56 20.35
CA SER A 58 5.10 -0.25 20.15
C SER A 58 3.92 0.22 21.00
N LYS A 59 4.19 0.88 22.12
CA LYS A 59 3.18 1.50 23.00
C LYS A 59 2.63 2.83 22.45
N LYS A 60 3.29 3.43 21.45
CA LYS A 60 2.89 4.73 20.91
C LYS A 60 1.82 4.65 19.83
N PHE A 61 1.61 3.50 19.21
CA PHE A 61 0.63 3.35 18.13
C PHE A 61 -0.58 2.56 18.64
N GLU A 62 -1.35 3.18 19.54
CA GLU A 62 -2.62 2.64 20.00
C GLU A 62 -3.75 3.12 19.09
N LEU A 63 -4.76 2.25 18.92
CA LEU A 63 -5.99 2.62 18.25
C LEU A 63 -6.67 3.76 19.00
N GLU A 64 -6.83 4.91 18.35
CA GLU A 64 -7.52 6.06 18.93
C GLU A 64 -8.99 6.11 18.51
N ARG A 65 -9.26 5.89 17.24
CA ARG A 65 -10.63 5.99 16.71
C ARG A 65 -10.85 5.09 15.48
N THR A 66 -12.07 4.61 15.36
CA THR A 66 -12.58 3.90 14.18
C THR A 66 -13.87 4.54 13.70
N LEU A 67 -13.99 4.77 12.38
CA LEU A 67 -15.24 5.14 11.72
C LEU A 67 -15.62 4.03 10.75
N SER A 68 -16.91 3.69 10.71
CA SER A 68 -17.54 2.85 9.69
C SER A 68 -18.48 3.72 8.86
N ILE A 69 -18.28 3.72 7.56
CA ILE A 69 -19.00 4.56 6.59
C ILE A 69 -19.72 3.64 5.61
N GLY A 70 -21.04 3.60 5.71
CA GLY A 70 -21.92 2.77 4.91
C GLY A 70 -23.38 3.07 5.18
N ALA A 71 -24.27 2.36 4.51
CA ALA A 71 -25.71 2.46 4.70
C ALA A 71 -26.36 1.07 4.64
N PRO A 72 -27.58 0.90 5.17
CA PRO A 72 -28.27 -0.39 5.15
C PRO A 72 -28.32 -1.02 3.75
N ASN A 73 -27.89 -2.28 3.67
CA ASN A 73 -27.78 -3.05 2.42
C ASN A 73 -26.81 -2.45 1.37
N ALA A 74 -25.99 -1.46 1.70
CA ALA A 74 -24.99 -0.90 0.81
C ALA A 74 -23.71 -1.74 0.76
N LYS A 75 -23.00 -1.61 -0.35
CA LYS A 75 -21.59 -1.99 -0.49
C LYS A 75 -20.78 -0.73 -0.72
N THR A 76 -20.07 -0.32 0.31
CA THR A 76 -19.24 0.89 0.31
C THR A 76 -17.78 0.50 0.43
N TYR A 77 -16.94 0.97 -0.49
CA TYR A 77 -15.53 0.61 -0.58
C TYR A 77 -14.66 1.84 -0.37
N GLY A 78 -13.74 1.80 0.59
CA GLY A 78 -12.71 2.80 0.77
C GLY A 78 -11.55 2.55 -0.17
N LYS A 79 -11.20 3.52 -1.02
CA LYS A 79 -10.16 3.34 -2.04
C LYS A 79 -8.85 4.00 -1.69
N SER A 80 -8.90 5.26 -1.31
CA SER A 80 -7.69 6.02 -1.01
C SER A 80 -7.95 7.12 0.00
N LEU A 81 -6.89 7.54 0.68
CA LEU A 81 -6.88 8.67 1.58
C LEU A 81 -5.58 9.47 1.43
N THR A 82 -5.64 10.75 1.75
CA THR A 82 -4.47 11.62 1.88
C THR A 82 -4.67 12.58 3.05
N VAL A 83 -3.57 13.11 3.57
CA VAL A 83 -3.57 14.12 4.63
C VAL A 83 -2.82 15.35 4.13
N ASP A 84 -3.42 16.53 4.27
CA ASP A 84 -2.79 17.78 3.85
C ASP A 84 -1.81 18.34 4.89
N GLU A 85 -1.15 19.46 4.56
CA GLU A 85 -0.19 20.11 5.44
C GLU A 85 -0.83 20.80 6.67
N LYS A 86 -2.16 20.78 6.79
CA LYS A 86 -2.95 21.29 7.94
C LYS A 86 -3.56 20.18 8.76
N ASP A 87 -3.19 18.92 8.47
CA ASP A 87 -3.66 17.70 9.11
C ASP A 87 -5.15 17.38 8.86
N PHE A 88 -5.76 17.93 7.79
CA PHE A 88 -7.06 17.48 7.32
C PHE A 88 -6.92 16.19 6.52
N ILE A 89 -7.84 15.28 6.78
CA ILE A 89 -7.91 13.97 6.15
C ILE A 89 -8.92 14.04 5.01
N TYR A 90 -8.51 13.61 3.82
CA TYR A 90 -9.38 13.48 2.66
C TYR A 90 -9.48 12.02 2.28
N ILE A 91 -10.71 11.54 2.08
CA ILE A 91 -10.97 10.14 1.70
C ILE A 91 -11.76 10.08 0.42
N THR A 92 -11.56 9.01 -0.34
CA THR A 92 -12.38 8.67 -1.50
C THR A 92 -12.70 7.19 -1.56
N GLY A 93 -13.79 6.89 -2.25
CA GLY A 93 -14.27 5.54 -2.46
C GLY A 93 -15.48 5.50 -3.37
N ASP A 94 -16.19 4.40 -3.34
CA ASP A 94 -17.45 4.25 -4.08
C ASP A 94 -18.51 3.47 -3.28
N THR A 95 -19.78 3.71 -3.61
CA THR A 95 -20.94 3.04 -3.00
C THR A 95 -21.96 2.67 -4.06
N ASP A 96 -22.71 1.59 -3.85
CA ASP A 96 -23.83 1.19 -4.70
C ASP A 96 -25.19 1.71 -4.22
N ARG A 97 -25.21 2.50 -3.12
CA ARG A 97 -26.42 3.08 -2.55
C ARG A 97 -26.20 4.46 -1.98
N GLY A 98 -27.31 5.15 -1.64
CA GLY A 98 -27.27 6.43 -0.94
C GLY A 98 -26.66 6.28 0.45
N ILE A 99 -25.62 7.06 0.68
CA ILE A 99 -25.04 7.35 2.00
C ILE A 99 -25.14 8.86 2.25
N TYR A 100 -24.90 9.34 3.45
CA TYR A 100 -24.96 10.76 3.80
C TYR A 100 -26.32 11.45 3.49
N ASN A 101 -27.43 10.75 3.69
CA ASN A 101 -28.79 11.26 3.39
C ASN A 101 -29.01 11.65 1.91
N ASN A 102 -28.20 11.17 1.00
CA ASN A 102 -28.36 11.42 -0.42
C ASN A 102 -29.15 10.27 -1.08
N ALA A 103 -30.43 10.49 -1.34
CA ALA A 103 -31.31 9.50 -1.97
C ALA A 103 -31.02 9.26 -3.46
N ALA A 104 -30.12 10.02 -4.08
CA ALA A 104 -29.92 10.01 -5.53
C ALA A 104 -29.13 8.79 -6.04
N ALA A 105 -28.45 8.07 -5.19
CA ALA A 105 -27.69 6.88 -5.56
C ALA A 105 -28.50 5.62 -5.28
N ALA A 106 -29.34 5.23 -6.17
CA ALA A 106 -30.09 4.02 -5.93
C ALA A 106 -30.51 3.35 -7.24
N SER A 107 -29.63 2.63 -7.87
CA SER A 107 -30.13 1.67 -8.88
C SER A 107 -29.06 0.67 -9.35
N GLY A 108 -28.17 0.24 -8.47
CA GLY A 108 -27.19 -0.79 -8.78
C GLY A 108 -25.95 -0.29 -9.51
N ASN A 109 -25.78 1.01 -9.64
CA ASN A 109 -24.57 1.66 -10.16
C ASN A 109 -23.68 2.11 -8.99
N ARG A 110 -22.46 2.57 -9.28
CA ARG A 110 -21.55 3.05 -8.26
C ARG A 110 -21.44 4.56 -8.32
N ASP A 111 -21.55 5.20 -7.17
CA ASP A 111 -21.30 6.61 -6.98
C ASP A 111 -19.97 6.84 -6.28
N LEU A 112 -19.28 7.88 -6.71
CA LEU A 112 -18.09 8.39 -6.05
C LEU A 112 -18.43 8.95 -4.67
N ILE A 113 -17.65 8.58 -3.67
CA ILE A 113 -17.68 9.15 -2.32
C ILE A 113 -16.44 10.02 -2.15
N LEU A 114 -16.63 11.17 -1.51
CA LEU A 114 -15.57 12.08 -1.13
C LEU A 114 -15.87 12.66 0.25
N GLY A 115 -14.86 12.74 1.11
CA GLY A 115 -15.02 13.31 2.45
C GLY A 115 -13.77 14.04 2.92
N LYS A 116 -13.97 15.15 3.65
CA LYS A 116 -12.94 15.87 4.40
C LYS A 116 -13.25 15.78 5.87
N TYR A 117 -12.23 15.46 6.66
CA TYR A 117 -12.31 15.28 8.10
C TYR A 117 -11.20 16.10 8.79
N ASP A 118 -11.43 16.47 10.04
CA ASP A 118 -10.35 17.01 10.88
C ASP A 118 -9.43 15.89 11.40
N SER A 119 -8.36 16.25 12.08
CA SER A 119 -7.38 15.29 12.65
C SER A 119 -7.97 14.38 13.73
N GLN A 120 -9.14 14.71 14.29
CA GLN A 120 -9.92 13.88 15.21
C GLN A 120 -10.93 12.98 14.45
N MET A 121 -10.90 12.99 13.11
CA MET A 121 -11.82 12.26 12.24
C MET A 121 -13.29 12.72 12.37
N ASN A 122 -13.56 13.99 12.73
CA ASN A 122 -14.89 14.56 12.62
C ASN A 122 -15.11 15.07 11.18
N PRO A 123 -16.27 14.79 10.58
CA PRO A 123 -16.54 15.21 9.21
C PRO A 123 -16.69 16.74 9.14
N ILE A 124 -15.96 17.36 8.19
CA ILE A 124 -16.11 18.78 7.84
C ILE A 124 -17.12 18.90 6.70
N TRP A 125 -16.94 18.09 5.67
CA TRP A 125 -17.92 17.90 4.61
C TRP A 125 -17.80 16.50 4.00
N THR A 126 -18.89 16.01 3.45
CA THR A 126 -18.98 14.74 2.72
C THR A 126 -19.82 14.93 1.46
N LYS A 127 -19.44 14.25 0.39
CA LYS A 127 -20.11 14.30 -0.92
C LYS A 127 -20.33 12.89 -1.44
N GLN A 128 -21.44 12.69 -2.10
CA GLN A 128 -21.70 11.55 -2.96
C GLN A 128 -22.05 12.07 -4.34
N ILE A 129 -21.36 11.61 -5.35
CA ILE A 129 -21.42 12.12 -6.71
C ILE A 129 -21.71 10.97 -7.66
N GLY A 130 -22.82 11.06 -8.38
CA GLY A 130 -23.26 10.09 -9.36
C GLY A 130 -24.59 10.52 -9.99
N ASN A 131 -24.97 9.80 -11.02
CA ASN A 131 -26.26 9.95 -11.70
C ASN A 131 -26.86 8.56 -11.92
N VAL A 132 -28.18 8.47 -11.98
CA VAL A 132 -28.89 7.22 -12.28
C VAL A 132 -28.31 6.58 -13.55
N GLY A 133 -27.94 5.30 -13.44
CA GLY A 133 -27.36 4.54 -14.54
C GLY A 133 -25.87 4.77 -14.79
N THR A 134 -25.18 5.65 -14.03
CA THR A 134 -23.74 5.83 -14.14
C THR A 134 -22.96 4.98 -13.14
N THR A 135 -21.70 4.67 -13.49
CA THR A 135 -20.72 4.12 -12.56
C THR A 135 -19.56 5.09 -12.51
N LEU A 136 -19.33 5.67 -11.35
CA LEU A 136 -18.12 6.45 -11.03
C LEU A 136 -17.36 5.69 -9.94
N SER A 137 -16.33 4.95 -10.34
CA SER A 137 -15.50 4.20 -9.40
C SER A 137 -14.20 4.96 -9.17
N ALA A 138 -14.02 5.48 -7.95
CA ALA A 138 -12.78 6.13 -7.55
C ALA A 138 -11.64 5.13 -7.52
N THR A 139 -10.43 5.60 -7.83
CA THR A 139 -9.21 4.83 -7.61
C THR A 139 -8.26 5.52 -6.66
N ASP A 140 -8.13 6.86 -6.75
CA ASP A 140 -7.16 7.56 -5.93
C ASP A 140 -7.50 9.04 -5.74
N ILE A 141 -6.90 9.68 -4.70
CA ILE A 141 -7.12 11.06 -4.28
C ILE A 141 -5.78 11.76 -3.97
N ALA A 142 -5.67 13.03 -4.37
CA ALA A 142 -4.54 13.88 -4.02
C ALA A 142 -5.01 15.29 -3.67
N VAL A 143 -4.20 16.02 -2.89
CA VAL A 143 -4.49 17.40 -2.45
C VAL A 143 -3.29 18.29 -2.77
N ASP A 144 -3.53 19.47 -3.35
CA ASP A 144 -2.49 20.47 -3.61
C ASP A 144 -2.26 21.38 -2.40
N THR A 145 -1.23 22.23 -2.48
CA THR A 145 -0.86 23.18 -1.42
C THR A 145 -1.90 24.30 -1.20
N ASN A 146 -2.89 24.43 -2.09
CA ASN A 146 -4.02 25.35 -1.98
C ASN A 146 -5.28 24.66 -1.44
N ASP A 147 -5.14 23.43 -0.90
CA ASP A 147 -6.23 22.58 -0.41
C ASP A 147 -7.25 22.17 -1.50
N ASN A 148 -6.92 22.26 -2.78
CA ASN A 148 -7.77 21.72 -3.82
C ASN A 148 -7.60 20.20 -3.87
N VAL A 149 -8.72 19.51 -4.02
CA VAL A 149 -8.81 18.04 -4.00
C VAL A 149 -8.97 17.53 -5.42
N TYR A 150 -8.14 16.58 -5.78
CA TYR A 150 -8.19 15.91 -7.08
C TYR A 150 -8.54 14.44 -6.88
N VAL A 151 -9.55 13.96 -7.59
CA VAL A 151 -9.99 12.57 -7.54
C VAL A 151 -9.98 12.00 -8.95
N THR A 152 -9.34 10.87 -9.11
CA THR A 152 -9.35 10.09 -10.36
C THR A 152 -10.05 8.76 -10.19
N GLY A 153 -10.51 8.23 -11.30
CA GLY A 153 -11.17 6.95 -11.35
C GLY A 153 -11.66 6.62 -12.76
N ASN A 154 -12.55 5.68 -12.85
CA ASN A 154 -13.10 5.27 -14.14
C ASN A 154 -14.62 5.34 -14.17
N THR A 155 -15.15 5.57 -15.37
CA THR A 155 -16.59 5.56 -15.65
C THR A 155 -16.89 4.71 -16.89
N ASN A 156 -18.04 4.04 -16.88
CA ASN A 156 -18.57 3.32 -18.03
C ASN A 156 -19.77 4.06 -18.67
N ARG A 157 -19.95 5.34 -18.35
CA ARG A 157 -21.05 6.20 -18.82
C ARG A 157 -20.55 7.64 -19.05
N ASN A 158 -21.46 8.46 -19.52
CA ASN A 158 -21.23 9.89 -19.73
C ASN A 158 -21.02 10.61 -18.38
N TYR A 159 -19.81 11.12 -18.15
CA TYR A 159 -19.50 11.94 -16.98
C TYR A 159 -18.14 12.61 -17.12
N PRO A 160 -18.04 13.92 -17.28
CA PRO A 160 -19.10 14.92 -17.58
C PRO A 160 -19.49 14.97 -19.07
N ARG A 161 -18.76 14.20 -19.90
CA ARG A 161 -18.92 14.15 -21.36
C ARG A 161 -19.48 12.80 -21.79
N ALA A 162 -19.78 12.69 -23.08
CA ALA A 162 -20.12 11.42 -23.69
C ALA A 162 -18.96 10.42 -23.52
N LEU A 163 -19.30 9.18 -23.20
CA LEU A 163 -18.35 8.07 -23.12
C LEU A 163 -17.71 7.89 -24.51
N THR A 164 -16.38 7.80 -24.51
CA THR A 164 -15.60 7.62 -25.74
C THR A 164 -15.20 6.17 -25.93
N GLY A 165 -14.77 5.50 -24.87
CA GLY A 165 -14.36 4.10 -24.88
C GLY A 165 -15.43 3.17 -24.28
N GLU A 166 -15.02 1.95 -23.94
CA GLU A 166 -15.84 1.04 -23.13
C GLU A 166 -15.76 1.44 -21.63
N ARG A 167 -14.66 2.06 -21.24
CA ARG A 167 -14.39 2.63 -19.93
C ARG A 167 -13.45 3.80 -20.07
N ASP A 168 -13.86 4.95 -19.57
CA ASP A 168 -13.07 6.17 -19.62
C ASP A 168 -12.47 6.50 -18.26
N LEU A 169 -11.29 7.12 -18.27
CA LEU A 169 -10.72 7.80 -17.13
C LEU A 169 -11.50 9.08 -16.86
N PHE A 170 -11.78 9.38 -15.59
CA PHE A 170 -12.20 10.70 -15.15
C PHE A 170 -11.17 11.32 -14.19
N LEU A 171 -11.11 12.65 -14.19
CA LEU A 171 -10.38 13.47 -13.24
C LEU A 171 -11.27 14.65 -12.83
N ILE A 172 -11.49 14.84 -11.52
CA ILE A 172 -12.32 15.90 -10.97
C ILE A 172 -11.49 16.71 -9.99
N LYS A 173 -11.57 18.04 -10.09
CA LYS A 173 -10.99 18.98 -9.12
C LYS A 173 -12.10 19.62 -8.31
N PHE A 174 -11.90 19.67 -6.99
CA PHE A 174 -12.75 20.36 -6.03
C PHE A 174 -11.95 21.44 -5.30
N ASP A 175 -12.63 22.48 -4.82
CA ASP A 175 -12.05 23.44 -3.87
C ASP A 175 -11.97 22.85 -2.46
N SER A 176 -11.39 23.60 -1.53
CA SER A 176 -11.26 23.19 -0.11
C SER A 176 -12.60 22.97 0.62
N ASN A 177 -13.72 23.46 0.07
CA ASN A 177 -15.08 23.30 0.59
C ASN A 177 -15.84 22.14 -0.08
N GLY A 178 -15.17 21.40 -0.99
CA GLY A 178 -15.76 20.31 -1.73
C GLY A 178 -16.67 20.76 -2.90
N ASN A 179 -16.59 22.00 -3.36
CA ASN A 179 -17.28 22.41 -4.57
C ASN A 179 -16.46 22.02 -5.80
N GLN A 180 -17.12 21.43 -6.79
CA GLN A 180 -16.46 21.04 -8.03
C GLN A 180 -16.03 22.29 -8.81
N ILE A 181 -14.73 22.38 -9.12
CA ILE A 181 -14.16 23.45 -9.96
C ILE A 181 -14.25 23.05 -11.43
N TRP A 182 -13.76 21.86 -11.76
CA TRP A 182 -13.83 21.29 -13.10
C TRP A 182 -13.81 19.76 -13.07
N SER A 183 -14.19 19.15 -14.18
CA SER A 183 -14.04 17.71 -14.41
C SER A 183 -13.63 17.43 -15.84
N LYS A 184 -12.83 16.39 -16.03
CA LYS A 184 -12.30 15.92 -17.32
C LYS A 184 -12.61 14.43 -17.46
N GLN A 185 -12.86 14.00 -18.69
CA GLN A 185 -13.05 12.58 -19.07
C GLN A 185 -12.19 12.30 -20.30
N LYS A 186 -11.52 11.16 -20.29
CA LYS A 186 -10.65 10.68 -21.38
C LYS A 186 -10.94 9.21 -21.64
N GLY A 187 -11.09 8.87 -22.91
CA GLY A 187 -11.28 7.51 -23.39
C GLY A 187 -10.65 7.29 -24.75
N ILE A 188 -10.67 6.05 -25.19
CA ILE A 188 -10.23 5.60 -26.52
C ILE A 188 -11.36 4.74 -27.08
N ALA A 189 -11.82 5.00 -28.32
CA ALA A 189 -12.89 4.25 -28.95
C ALA A 189 -12.64 2.73 -28.89
N ASN A 190 -13.63 1.98 -28.39
CA ASN A 190 -13.61 0.52 -28.24
C ASN A 190 -12.55 -0.03 -27.26
N HIS A 191 -12.01 0.82 -26.38
CA HIS A 191 -10.99 0.43 -25.40
C HIS A 191 -11.33 0.90 -23.99
N LYS A 192 -10.56 0.37 -23.03
CA LYS A 192 -10.69 0.68 -21.59
C LYS A 192 -9.48 1.45 -21.10
N LEU A 193 -9.70 2.55 -20.40
CA LEU A 193 -8.71 3.21 -19.57
C LEU A 193 -9.04 2.93 -18.11
N THR A 194 -8.07 2.40 -17.39
CA THR A 194 -8.21 2.10 -15.95
C THR A 194 -7.11 2.82 -15.18
N PRO A 195 -7.39 4.05 -14.68
CA PRO A 195 -6.44 4.76 -13.83
C PRO A 195 -6.22 4.00 -12.53
N GLN A 196 -5.00 4.05 -12.02
CA GLN A 196 -4.60 3.36 -10.80
C GLN A 196 -4.26 4.36 -9.69
N LYS A 197 -3.34 5.29 -9.94
CA LYS A 197 -2.83 6.22 -8.95
C LYS A 197 -2.61 7.63 -9.54
N ILE A 198 -2.70 8.64 -8.65
CA ILE A 198 -2.53 10.06 -8.95
C ILE A 198 -1.43 10.66 -8.07
N THR A 199 -0.65 11.58 -8.61
CA THR A 199 0.24 12.46 -7.84
C THR A 199 0.23 13.87 -8.41
N LEU A 200 0.66 14.84 -7.60
CA LEU A 200 0.75 16.24 -7.97
C LEU A 200 2.20 16.71 -7.89
N ASP A 201 2.61 17.60 -8.80
CA ASP A 201 3.84 18.35 -8.62
C ASP A 201 3.61 19.63 -7.78
N ALA A 202 4.69 20.35 -7.48
CA ALA A 202 4.65 21.57 -6.68
C ALA A 202 3.86 22.72 -7.33
N LEU A 203 3.58 22.64 -8.63
CA LEU A 203 2.79 23.62 -9.39
C LEU A 203 1.31 23.23 -9.47
N GLY A 204 0.92 22.10 -8.86
CA GLY A 204 -0.44 21.57 -8.93
C GLY A 204 -0.77 20.90 -10.26
N ASN A 205 0.23 20.56 -11.09
CA ASN A 205 -0.01 19.70 -12.24
C ASN A 205 -0.27 18.29 -11.77
N VAL A 206 -1.14 17.59 -12.49
CA VAL A 206 -1.68 16.28 -12.13
C VAL A 206 -1.06 15.21 -13.01
N TYR A 207 -0.55 14.14 -12.39
CA TYR A 207 -0.04 12.98 -13.10
C TYR A 207 -0.84 11.75 -12.70
N ILE A 208 -1.35 11.01 -13.67
CA ILE A 208 -2.13 9.80 -13.46
C ILE A 208 -1.47 8.66 -14.23
N VAL A 209 -1.31 7.52 -13.56
CA VAL A 209 -0.89 6.27 -14.20
C VAL A 209 -2.02 5.26 -14.18
N GLY A 210 -1.98 4.34 -15.12
CA GLY A 210 -2.97 3.27 -15.21
C GLY A 210 -2.73 2.35 -16.38
N ASP A 211 -3.72 1.50 -16.65
CA ASP A 211 -3.72 0.50 -17.70
C ASP A 211 -4.61 0.92 -18.86
N SER A 212 -4.17 0.61 -20.08
CA SER A 212 -4.95 0.72 -21.31
C SER A 212 -4.86 -0.60 -22.10
N ASP A 213 -5.97 -1.07 -22.63
CA ASP A 213 -6.00 -2.18 -23.59
C ASP A 213 -5.92 -1.71 -25.05
N GLY A 214 -5.68 -0.39 -25.26
CA GLY A 214 -5.56 0.25 -26.56
C GLY A 214 -4.43 1.27 -26.65
N PRO A 215 -4.26 1.90 -27.83
CA PRO A 215 -3.16 2.82 -28.13
C PRO A 215 -3.37 4.18 -27.46
N PHE A 216 -3.00 4.33 -26.19
CA PHE A 216 -3.12 5.57 -25.43
C PHE A 216 -1.76 6.21 -25.15
N GLY A 217 -1.46 7.28 -25.86
CA GLY A 217 -0.17 7.98 -25.78
C GLY A 217 0.98 7.33 -26.56
N GLY A 218 0.68 6.31 -27.35
CA GLY A 218 1.63 5.58 -28.20
C GLY A 218 0.93 4.53 -29.04
N PRO A 219 1.63 3.86 -29.95
CA PRO A 219 1.05 2.94 -30.93
C PRO A 219 0.87 1.50 -30.41
N LEU A 220 1.29 1.17 -29.20
CA LEU A 220 1.26 -0.20 -28.68
C LEU A 220 -0.18 -0.70 -28.51
N THR A 221 -0.42 -1.94 -28.88
CA THR A 221 -1.69 -2.65 -28.71
C THR A 221 -1.59 -3.69 -27.59
N GLY A 222 -2.74 -4.09 -27.04
CA GLY A 222 -2.79 -4.98 -25.89
C GLY A 222 -2.75 -4.23 -24.56
N LEU A 223 -2.57 -4.94 -23.46
CA LEU A 223 -2.57 -4.36 -22.13
C LEU A 223 -1.23 -3.68 -21.82
N ASN A 224 -1.21 -2.38 -21.93
CA ASN A 224 -0.06 -1.52 -21.67
C ASN A 224 -0.36 -0.49 -20.59
N GLY A 225 0.70 0.02 -19.95
CA GLY A 225 0.59 1.13 -19.04
C GLY A 225 0.51 2.47 -19.76
N PHE A 226 0.03 3.46 -19.04
CA PHE A 226 0.12 4.86 -19.44
C PHE A 226 0.48 5.78 -18.27
N ILE A 227 1.05 6.92 -18.61
CA ILE A 227 1.07 8.12 -17.76
C ILE A 227 0.47 9.28 -18.57
N ILE A 228 -0.41 10.05 -17.93
CA ILE A 228 -0.99 11.27 -18.48
C ILE A 228 -0.74 12.43 -17.52
N LYS A 229 -0.36 13.60 -18.07
CA LYS A 229 -0.24 14.84 -17.32
C LYS A 229 -1.33 15.82 -17.72
N PHE A 230 -1.97 16.38 -16.71
CA PHE A 230 -2.83 17.56 -16.83
C PHE A 230 -2.17 18.74 -16.13
N LYS A 231 -2.32 19.93 -16.68
CA LYS A 231 -1.98 21.18 -16.00
C LYS A 231 -2.95 21.45 -14.85
N SER A 232 -2.61 22.34 -13.95
CA SER A 232 -3.44 22.69 -12.78
C SER A 232 -4.83 23.27 -13.14
N ASP A 233 -5.01 23.78 -14.37
CA ASP A 233 -6.28 24.20 -14.94
C ASP A 233 -7.11 23.06 -15.55
N GLY A 234 -6.55 21.86 -15.61
CA GLY A 234 -7.17 20.66 -16.12
C GLY A 234 -6.97 20.43 -17.62
N ASP A 235 -6.18 21.24 -18.32
CA ASP A 235 -5.83 20.97 -19.69
C ASP A 235 -4.79 19.88 -19.80
N GLU A 236 -4.98 18.94 -20.73
CA GLU A 236 -4.01 17.90 -21.00
C GLU A 236 -2.71 18.51 -21.53
N ASP A 237 -1.59 18.12 -20.93
CA ASP A 237 -0.26 18.56 -21.34
C ASP A 237 0.39 17.49 -22.25
N TRP A 238 0.49 16.27 -21.78
CA TRP A 238 1.01 15.15 -22.57
C TRP A 238 0.53 13.80 -22.04
N VAL A 239 0.61 12.79 -22.90
CA VAL A 239 0.38 11.35 -22.59
C VAL A 239 1.57 10.55 -23.07
N ARG A 240 1.97 9.50 -22.32
CA ARG A 240 2.98 8.52 -22.73
C ARG A 240 2.48 7.13 -22.42
N GLN A 241 2.71 6.23 -23.35
CA GLN A 241 2.46 4.81 -23.19
C GLN A 241 3.68 4.13 -22.54
N ILE A 242 3.45 3.20 -21.63
CA ILE A 242 4.49 2.44 -20.90
C ILE A 242 4.30 0.97 -21.27
N GLY A 243 5.29 0.40 -21.95
CA GLY A 243 5.22 -1.00 -22.36
C GLY A 243 6.06 -1.29 -23.58
N VAL A 244 5.99 -2.53 -24.02
CA VAL A 244 6.52 -3.00 -25.32
C VAL A 244 5.48 -3.88 -25.99
N GLU A 245 5.57 -3.98 -27.32
CA GLU A 245 4.66 -4.79 -28.11
C GLU A 245 4.60 -6.24 -27.63
N LYS A 246 3.39 -6.78 -27.51
CA LYS A 246 3.11 -8.18 -27.09
C LYS A 246 3.50 -8.55 -25.66
N ALA A 247 3.73 -7.58 -24.78
CA ALA A 247 4.03 -7.82 -23.39
C ALA A 247 3.02 -7.11 -22.48
N LEU A 248 2.87 -7.62 -21.27
CA LEU A 248 2.05 -7.01 -20.22
C LEU A 248 2.86 -5.95 -19.48
N SER A 249 2.33 -4.75 -19.37
CA SER A 249 2.86 -3.69 -18.53
C SER A 249 1.73 -3.01 -17.78
N SER A 250 1.74 -3.10 -16.44
CA SER A 250 0.69 -2.56 -15.58
C SER A 250 1.29 -1.67 -14.51
N PRO A 251 1.30 -0.34 -14.70
CA PRO A 251 1.63 0.62 -13.64
C PRO A 251 0.67 0.50 -12.46
N LYS A 252 1.21 0.50 -11.24
CA LYS A 252 0.47 0.31 -10.00
C LYS A 252 0.61 1.48 -9.04
N GLY A 253 1.68 2.24 -9.15
CA GLY A 253 1.99 3.35 -8.26
C GLY A 253 2.73 4.47 -8.96
N ILE A 254 2.55 5.68 -8.42
CA ILE A 254 3.25 6.89 -8.87
C ILE A 254 3.56 7.75 -7.65
N THR A 255 4.72 8.40 -7.67
CA THR A 255 5.09 9.38 -6.65
C THR A 255 5.90 10.51 -7.27
N PHE A 256 5.74 11.72 -6.72
CA PHE A 256 6.52 12.89 -7.07
C PHE A 256 7.62 13.11 -6.02
N ASP A 257 8.85 13.13 -6.48
CA ASP A 257 10.00 13.45 -5.64
C ASP A 257 10.15 14.97 -5.54
N LYS A 258 9.78 15.53 -4.41
CA LYS A 258 9.86 16.97 -4.12
C LYS A 258 11.29 17.51 -4.13
N ILE A 259 12.31 16.67 -3.96
CA ILE A 259 13.72 17.07 -3.92
C ILE A 259 14.25 17.29 -5.33
N THR A 260 13.97 16.37 -6.24
CA THR A 260 14.55 16.38 -7.59
C THR A 260 13.57 16.83 -8.67
N GLY A 261 12.27 16.96 -8.36
CA GLY A 261 11.21 17.26 -9.31
C GLY A 261 10.90 16.13 -10.29
N ASN A 262 11.38 14.91 -10.01
CA ASN A 262 11.13 13.75 -10.84
C ASN A 262 9.86 13.01 -10.40
N ILE A 263 9.28 12.30 -11.34
CA ILE A 263 8.14 11.41 -11.13
C ILE A 263 8.66 9.97 -11.24
N PHE A 264 8.41 9.16 -10.20
CA PHE A 264 8.69 7.74 -10.24
C PHE A 264 7.39 6.96 -10.40
N ILE A 265 7.41 6.01 -11.34
CA ILE A 265 6.31 5.10 -11.62
C ILE A 265 6.79 3.69 -11.35
N ILE A 266 5.98 2.94 -10.62
CA ILE A 266 6.18 1.52 -10.43
C ILE A 266 5.06 0.74 -11.07
N GLY A 267 5.38 -0.45 -11.53
CA GLY A 267 4.40 -1.38 -12.04
C GLY A 267 4.94 -2.80 -12.10
N THR A 268 4.10 -3.70 -12.56
CA THR A 268 4.45 -5.10 -12.77
C THR A 268 4.27 -5.49 -14.25
N GLY A 269 5.13 -6.36 -14.73
CA GLY A 269 5.08 -6.76 -16.13
C GLY A 269 5.93 -7.99 -16.44
N ASN A 270 5.71 -8.56 -17.61
CA ASN A 270 6.49 -9.69 -18.13
C ASN A 270 7.50 -9.24 -19.20
N ILE A 271 8.11 -8.08 -19.02
CA ILE A 271 8.98 -7.39 -19.95
C ILE A 271 10.40 -7.30 -19.36
N ASN A 272 11.41 -7.46 -20.21
CA ASN A 272 12.75 -6.99 -19.90
C ASN A 272 12.95 -5.60 -20.54
N TYR A 273 12.88 -4.57 -19.73
CA TYR A 273 12.99 -3.18 -20.20
C TYR A 273 14.40 -2.79 -20.63
N GLU A 274 15.46 -3.44 -20.12
CA GLU A 274 16.83 -3.19 -20.58
C GLU A 274 17.03 -3.62 -22.02
N THR A 275 16.47 -4.77 -22.39
CA THR A 275 16.64 -5.34 -23.73
C THR A 275 15.47 -5.03 -24.66
N ASN A 276 14.43 -4.40 -24.15
CA ASN A 276 13.18 -4.10 -24.85
C ASN A 276 12.53 -5.36 -25.49
N LYS A 277 12.61 -6.49 -24.77
CA LYS A 277 12.08 -7.79 -25.21
C LYS A 277 10.98 -8.27 -24.28
N PRO A 278 10.00 -9.03 -24.80
CA PRO A 278 8.99 -9.69 -23.96
C PRO A 278 9.59 -10.90 -23.23
N SER A 279 10.51 -10.66 -22.30
CA SER A 279 11.10 -11.68 -21.44
C SER A 279 11.53 -11.04 -20.11
N SER A 280 10.75 -11.28 -19.08
CA SER A 280 11.08 -10.88 -17.71
C SER A 280 12.20 -11.77 -17.15
N ILE A 281 12.78 -11.34 -16.02
CA ILE A 281 13.69 -12.17 -15.21
C ILE A 281 12.88 -13.28 -14.55
N GLY A 282 11.72 -12.93 -13.97
CA GLY A 282 10.72 -13.84 -13.44
C GLY A 282 9.56 -14.07 -14.40
N THR A 283 8.44 -14.55 -13.90
CA THR A 283 7.18 -14.64 -14.62
C THR A 283 6.54 -13.25 -14.75
N ARG A 284 6.67 -12.44 -13.70
CA ARG A 284 6.19 -11.06 -13.63
C ARG A 284 7.10 -10.25 -12.70
N ASP A 285 7.78 -9.28 -13.25
CA ASP A 285 8.75 -8.46 -12.53
C ASP A 285 8.16 -7.12 -12.10
N ILE A 286 8.75 -6.51 -11.08
CA ILE A 286 8.59 -5.08 -10.82
C ILE A 286 9.47 -4.30 -11.80
N PHE A 287 8.92 -3.24 -12.38
CA PHE A 287 9.68 -2.22 -13.11
C PHE A 287 9.52 -0.84 -12.49
N ILE A 288 10.54 -0.01 -12.60
CA ILE A 288 10.51 1.39 -12.20
C ILE A 288 10.90 2.26 -13.38
N PHE A 289 10.07 3.27 -13.67
CA PHE A 289 10.39 4.35 -14.60
C PHE A 289 10.53 5.67 -13.87
N LYS A 290 11.43 6.49 -14.38
CA LYS A 290 11.64 7.87 -13.94
C LYS A 290 11.31 8.81 -15.07
N TYR A 291 10.45 9.80 -14.80
CA TYR A 291 10.06 10.86 -15.74
C TYR A 291 10.45 12.22 -15.20
N ASP A 292 10.77 13.14 -16.11
CA ASP A 292 10.78 14.57 -15.80
C ASP A 292 9.38 15.19 -16.04
N SER A 293 9.23 16.47 -15.69
CA SER A 293 7.94 17.20 -15.86
C SER A 293 7.53 17.39 -17.32
N ASN A 294 8.43 17.20 -18.29
CA ASN A 294 8.18 17.31 -19.73
C ASN A 294 7.76 15.96 -20.36
N GLY A 295 7.71 14.91 -19.56
CA GLY A 295 7.35 13.57 -20.03
C GLY A 295 8.50 12.83 -20.72
N ASN A 296 9.75 13.23 -20.48
CA ASN A 296 10.91 12.45 -20.89
C ASN A 296 11.12 11.35 -19.85
N GLY A 297 10.78 10.13 -20.25
CA GLY A 297 10.89 8.96 -19.41
C GLY A 297 12.13 8.14 -19.70
N ARG A 298 12.67 7.51 -18.66
CA ARG A 298 13.73 6.51 -18.77
C ARG A 298 13.46 5.34 -17.83
N PHE A 299 13.88 4.18 -18.24
CA PHE A 299 13.96 3.02 -17.37
C PHE A 299 14.91 3.34 -16.19
N PHE A 300 14.53 2.91 -15.00
CA PHE A 300 15.30 3.19 -13.78
C PHE A 300 15.80 1.90 -13.14
N ALA A 301 14.94 0.92 -12.92
CA ALA A 301 15.30 -0.36 -12.33
C ALA A 301 14.24 -1.44 -12.61
N GLN A 302 14.65 -2.70 -12.53
CA GLN A 302 13.78 -3.88 -12.61
C GLN A 302 14.20 -4.88 -11.52
N LEU A 303 13.22 -5.50 -10.88
CA LEU A 303 13.43 -6.56 -9.91
C LEU A 303 12.57 -7.76 -10.26
N GLY A 304 13.21 -8.89 -10.38
CA GLY A 304 12.58 -10.19 -10.61
C GLY A 304 13.50 -11.31 -10.15
N SER A 305 12.99 -12.51 -10.11
CA SER A 305 13.71 -13.75 -9.87
C SER A 305 13.09 -14.88 -10.67
N ALA A 306 13.87 -15.84 -11.12
CA ALA A 306 13.39 -16.93 -11.95
C ALA A 306 12.17 -17.65 -11.36
N ASN A 307 11.13 -17.84 -12.17
CA ASN A 307 9.87 -18.49 -11.79
C ASN A 307 9.09 -17.78 -10.67
N THR A 308 9.27 -16.47 -10.51
CA THR A 308 8.56 -15.67 -9.51
C THR A 308 7.67 -14.62 -10.14
N SER A 309 6.64 -14.20 -9.40
CA SER A 309 5.73 -13.14 -9.80
C SER A 309 5.57 -12.10 -8.69
N PHE A 310 5.56 -10.84 -9.08
CA PHE A 310 5.00 -9.76 -8.28
C PHE A 310 3.55 -9.52 -8.69
N TYR A 311 2.65 -9.36 -7.70
CA TYR A 311 1.21 -9.22 -7.92
C TYR A 311 0.75 -7.78 -7.80
N ASP A 312 1.21 -7.07 -6.79
CA ASP A 312 0.93 -5.66 -6.54
C ASP A 312 2.20 -4.87 -6.27
N ALA A 313 2.11 -3.55 -6.41
CA ALA A 313 3.20 -2.64 -6.10
C ALA A 313 2.70 -1.25 -5.75
N CYS A 314 3.24 -0.67 -4.69
CA CYS A 314 3.09 0.72 -4.29
C CYS A 314 4.46 1.37 -4.09
N ILE A 315 4.55 2.69 -4.15
CA ILE A 315 5.81 3.41 -4.17
C ILE A 315 5.74 4.69 -3.32
N THR A 316 6.84 4.99 -2.66
CA THR A 316 7.10 6.29 -2.02
C THR A 316 8.57 6.65 -2.12
N VAL A 317 8.90 7.94 -1.94
CA VAL A 317 10.26 8.42 -1.81
C VAL A 317 10.50 8.84 -0.36
N ASP A 318 11.59 8.34 0.24
CA ASP A 318 11.95 8.73 1.61
C ASP A 318 12.57 10.15 1.64
N PRO A 319 12.70 10.79 2.82
CA PRO A 319 13.27 12.13 2.94
C PRO A 319 14.73 12.27 2.46
N PHE A 320 15.38 11.15 2.18
CA PHE A 320 16.76 11.09 1.71
C PHE A 320 16.85 10.84 0.19
N GLY A 321 15.72 10.79 -0.50
CA GLY A 321 15.63 10.54 -1.95
C GLY A 321 15.73 9.06 -2.33
N ASN A 322 15.66 8.13 -1.38
CA ASN A 322 15.59 6.71 -1.71
C ASN A 322 14.17 6.31 -2.10
N ILE A 323 14.07 5.35 -3.00
CA ILE A 323 12.82 4.83 -3.50
C ILE A 323 12.46 3.59 -2.70
N LEU A 324 11.29 3.60 -2.08
CA LEU A 324 10.72 2.50 -1.34
C LEU A 324 9.51 1.94 -2.06
N ILE A 325 9.46 0.63 -2.15
CA ILE A 325 8.43 -0.12 -2.84
C ILE A 325 7.82 -1.09 -1.84
N GLY A 326 6.50 -1.12 -1.78
CA GLY A 326 5.73 -2.19 -1.16
C GLY A 326 5.04 -3.02 -2.23
N GLY A 327 4.82 -4.29 -1.97
CA GLY A 327 4.11 -5.17 -2.88
C GLY A 327 3.97 -6.58 -2.34
N SER A 328 3.59 -7.51 -3.19
CA SER A 328 3.48 -8.92 -2.86
C SER A 328 4.14 -9.79 -3.91
N SER A 329 4.81 -10.85 -3.47
CA SER A 329 5.58 -11.73 -4.34
C SER A 329 5.53 -13.18 -3.86
N ASP A 330 5.43 -14.13 -4.79
CA ASP A 330 5.66 -15.56 -4.54
C ASP A 330 7.15 -15.94 -4.64
N GLY A 331 8.00 -14.97 -5.00
CA GLY A 331 9.44 -15.12 -5.09
C GLY A 331 10.13 -15.06 -3.73
N ARG A 332 11.26 -15.76 -3.63
CA ARG A 332 12.12 -15.71 -2.45
C ARG A 332 13.32 -14.84 -2.73
N PHE A 333 13.36 -13.68 -2.12
CA PHE A 333 14.49 -12.76 -2.15
C PHE A 333 15.34 -12.86 -0.89
N GLU A 334 14.77 -13.41 0.20
CA GLU A 334 15.48 -13.78 1.43
C GLU A 334 15.48 -15.31 1.58
N THR A 335 16.64 -15.88 1.85
CA THR A 335 16.86 -17.35 1.88
C THR A 335 16.25 -18.07 3.08
N THR A 336 15.74 -17.34 4.06
CA THR A 336 15.27 -17.87 5.36
C THR A 336 13.79 -18.26 5.37
N LEU A 337 12.99 -17.77 4.42
CA LEU A 337 11.55 -18.03 4.37
C LEU A 337 11.23 -19.23 3.48
N GLY A 338 10.60 -20.26 4.05
CA GLY A 338 10.23 -21.50 3.33
C GLY A 338 8.77 -21.47 2.84
N GLY A 339 8.47 -22.08 1.68
CA GLY A 339 7.09 -22.32 1.23
C GLY A 339 6.73 -21.69 -0.12
N VAL A 340 5.49 -21.90 -0.58
CA VAL A 340 4.89 -21.33 -1.82
C VAL A 340 3.84 -20.25 -1.47
N ASN A 341 4.14 -19.40 -0.51
CA ASN A 341 3.25 -18.34 -0.05
C ASN A 341 3.50 -17.06 -0.83
N ILE A 342 2.46 -16.23 -0.97
CA ILE A 342 2.62 -14.85 -1.40
C ILE A 342 3.00 -14.03 -0.16
N LEU A 343 4.17 -13.40 -0.19
CA LEU A 343 4.73 -12.64 0.91
C LEU A 343 4.65 -11.15 0.64
N GLY A 344 4.34 -10.39 1.68
CA GLY A 344 4.53 -8.95 1.68
C GLY A 344 6.01 -8.65 1.47
N THR A 345 6.30 -7.80 0.50
CA THR A 345 7.67 -7.52 0.07
C THR A 345 7.91 -6.01 0.12
N ILE A 346 8.97 -5.60 0.78
CA ILE A 346 9.45 -4.21 0.80
C ILE A 346 10.83 -4.18 0.15
N VAL A 347 11.02 -3.23 -0.77
CA VAL A 347 12.26 -3.07 -1.51
C VAL A 347 12.77 -1.65 -1.37
N LYS A 348 14.07 -1.46 -1.21
CA LYS A 348 14.70 -0.14 -1.19
C LYS A 348 15.75 -0.02 -2.28
N TYR A 349 15.63 1.04 -3.07
CA TYR A 349 16.66 1.52 -3.99
C TYR A 349 17.20 2.87 -3.54
N ASP A 350 18.46 3.14 -3.80
CA ASP A 350 18.97 4.51 -3.65
C ASP A 350 18.49 5.42 -4.79
N SER A 351 18.74 6.73 -4.67
CA SER A 351 18.35 7.75 -5.67
C SER A 351 18.96 7.55 -7.06
N ARG A 352 19.95 6.64 -7.19
CA ARG A 352 20.62 6.30 -8.45
C ARG A 352 20.09 5.02 -9.09
N GLY A 353 19.20 4.30 -8.39
CA GLY A 353 18.63 3.03 -8.86
C GLY A 353 19.42 1.79 -8.42
N THR A 354 20.31 1.92 -7.44
CA THR A 354 21.02 0.78 -6.89
C THR A 354 20.18 0.11 -5.81
N LEU A 355 19.90 -1.19 -5.97
CA LEU A 355 19.20 -1.98 -4.96
C LEU A 355 19.99 -2.01 -3.65
N GLN A 356 19.35 -1.60 -2.56
CA GLN A 356 19.93 -1.58 -1.23
C GLN A 356 19.60 -2.85 -0.46
N TRP A 357 18.31 -3.19 -0.42
CA TRP A 357 17.83 -4.40 0.24
C TRP A 357 16.42 -4.76 -0.23
N VAL A 358 16.07 -6.03 -0.02
CA VAL A 358 14.72 -6.57 -0.13
C VAL A 358 14.38 -7.20 1.21
N HIS A 359 13.21 -6.93 1.73
CA HIS A 359 12.68 -7.54 2.95
C HIS A 359 11.32 -8.17 2.68
N GLN A 360 11.12 -9.40 3.17
CA GLN A 360 9.87 -10.13 3.02
C GLN A 360 9.30 -10.52 4.37
N PHE A 361 7.99 -10.46 4.51
CA PHE A 361 7.27 -10.85 5.71
C PHE A 361 5.93 -11.50 5.36
N GLY A 362 5.45 -12.35 6.24
CA GLY A 362 4.20 -13.08 6.04
C GLY A 362 4.16 -14.39 6.79
N PRO A 363 3.12 -15.20 6.61
CA PRO A 363 2.99 -16.51 7.25
C PRO A 363 4.06 -17.48 6.72
N ILE A 364 4.91 -17.98 7.60
CA ILE A 364 6.08 -18.81 7.23
C ILE A 364 5.70 -20.30 7.10
N ASN A 365 4.76 -20.77 7.89
CA ASN A 365 4.52 -22.23 8.11
C ASN A 365 3.23 -22.78 7.48
N ASN A 366 2.46 -21.97 6.74
CA ASN A 366 1.21 -22.39 6.13
C ASN A 366 1.25 -22.21 4.61
N LEU A 367 1.15 -23.31 3.87
CA LEU A 367 1.01 -23.28 2.42
C LEU A 367 -0.29 -22.58 2.01
N LEU A 368 -0.27 -21.86 0.88
CA LEU A 368 -1.42 -21.18 0.29
C LEU A 368 -1.93 -19.97 1.10
N LYS A 369 -1.04 -19.32 1.85
CA LYS A 369 -1.35 -18.07 2.53
C LYS A 369 -0.73 -16.89 1.80
N GLU A 370 -1.39 -15.72 1.90
CA GLU A 370 -0.94 -14.51 1.24
C GLU A 370 -0.87 -13.32 2.20
N THR A 371 0.08 -12.45 1.93
CA THR A 371 0.21 -11.13 2.53
C THR A 371 0.46 -10.14 1.42
N ASN A 372 -0.45 -9.19 1.25
CA ASN A 372 -0.41 -8.19 0.19
C ASN A 372 -0.20 -6.81 0.79
N VAL A 373 0.83 -6.09 0.35
CA VAL A 373 1.11 -4.69 0.74
C VAL A 373 0.46 -3.76 -0.29
N ASN A 374 -0.57 -3.02 0.13
CA ASN A 374 -1.34 -2.15 -0.75
C ASN A 374 -0.81 -0.70 -0.74
N SER A 375 -0.25 -0.26 0.39
CA SER A 375 0.26 1.11 0.52
C SER A 375 1.47 1.18 1.44
N ILE A 376 2.38 2.14 1.13
CA ILE A 376 3.65 2.37 1.80
C ILE A 376 3.91 3.87 1.95
N ILE A 377 4.28 4.29 3.15
CA ILE A 377 4.72 5.66 3.43
C ILE A 377 5.97 5.66 4.29
N THR A 378 6.62 6.83 4.41
CA THR A 378 7.77 7.03 5.30
C THR A 378 7.57 8.21 6.23
N ASP A 379 8.24 8.19 7.39
CA ASP A 379 8.37 9.37 8.25
C ASP A 379 9.65 10.16 7.95
N LYS A 380 9.84 11.27 8.65
CA LYS A 380 11.03 12.13 8.51
C LYS A 380 12.36 11.46 8.87
N ASN A 381 12.32 10.35 9.59
CA ASN A 381 13.49 9.56 9.98
C ASN A 381 13.77 8.40 9.01
N GLY A 382 12.94 8.26 7.96
CA GLY A 382 13.02 7.16 7.02
C GLY A 382 12.44 5.84 7.57
N ASN A 383 11.69 5.85 8.70
CA ASN A 383 10.93 4.68 9.09
C ASN A 383 9.80 4.44 8.08
N ILE A 384 9.52 3.18 7.84
CA ILE A 384 8.61 2.73 6.80
C ILE A 384 7.35 2.18 7.46
N PHE A 385 6.19 2.61 6.98
CA PHE A 385 4.90 2.10 7.40
C PHE A 385 4.17 1.52 6.20
N THR A 386 3.58 0.33 6.38
CA THR A 386 2.79 -0.32 5.33
C THR A 386 1.44 -0.78 5.86
N THR A 387 0.47 -0.81 4.97
CA THR A 387 -0.82 -1.45 5.19
C THR A 387 -1.18 -2.36 4.03
N GLY A 388 -2.08 -3.28 4.28
CA GLY A 388 -2.56 -4.22 3.30
C GLY A 388 -3.46 -5.25 3.95
N PHE A 389 -3.42 -6.48 3.44
CA PHE A 389 -4.21 -7.58 3.99
C PHE A 389 -3.45 -8.90 3.97
N THR A 390 -3.90 -9.81 4.82
CA THR A 390 -3.38 -11.19 4.89
C THR A 390 -4.49 -12.17 5.22
N ASN A 391 -4.42 -13.40 4.70
CA ASN A 391 -5.25 -14.49 5.13
C ASN A 391 -4.52 -15.48 6.05
N GLY A 392 -3.36 -15.05 6.57
CA GLY A 392 -2.53 -15.83 7.48
C GLY A 392 -2.13 -15.05 8.73
N ASN A 393 -1.46 -15.70 9.65
CA ASN A 393 -0.91 -15.07 10.85
C ASN A 393 0.50 -14.55 10.54
N ILE A 394 0.66 -13.24 10.39
CA ILE A 394 1.96 -12.60 10.14
C ILE A 394 2.77 -12.36 11.42
N LEU A 395 2.17 -12.56 12.58
CA LEU A 395 2.82 -12.35 13.88
C LEU A 395 3.52 -13.60 14.40
N ASN A 396 3.44 -14.73 13.69
CA ASN A 396 3.91 -16.05 14.16
C ASN A 396 3.37 -16.46 15.54
N ARG A 397 2.33 -15.80 16.03
CA ARG A 397 1.66 -16.17 17.27
C ARG A 397 0.83 -17.43 17.02
N LYS A 398 0.77 -18.32 18.01
CA LYS A 398 -0.05 -19.55 17.95
C LYS A 398 -1.57 -19.29 17.85
N SER A 399 -2.01 -18.05 17.88
CA SER A 399 -3.40 -17.67 17.65
C SER A 399 -3.69 -17.60 16.15
N ASN A 400 -4.74 -18.26 15.73
CA ASN A 400 -5.25 -18.32 14.36
C ASN A 400 -5.38 -16.90 13.73
N SER A 401 -5.37 -16.84 12.38
CA SER A 401 -5.88 -15.67 11.67
C SER A 401 -7.21 -15.27 12.30
N LEU A 402 -7.39 -13.97 12.57
CA LEU A 402 -8.59 -13.50 13.22
C LEU A 402 -9.81 -13.66 12.31
N GLY A 403 -9.64 -13.47 10.98
CA GLY A 403 -10.69 -13.58 9.97
C GLY A 403 -10.31 -14.42 8.76
N ASP A 404 -11.15 -14.38 7.71
CA ASP A 404 -10.82 -14.93 6.39
C ASP A 404 -9.69 -14.11 5.76
N TYR A 405 -9.77 -12.78 5.90
CA TYR A 405 -8.76 -11.80 5.58
C TYR A 405 -8.70 -10.75 6.69
N ASP A 406 -7.51 -10.41 7.11
CA ASP A 406 -7.25 -9.39 8.11
C ASP A 406 -6.45 -8.24 7.50
N ALA A 407 -6.81 -7.01 7.82
CA ALA A 407 -5.93 -5.88 7.53
C ALA A 407 -4.71 -5.91 8.46
N PHE A 408 -3.64 -5.30 8.03
CA PHE A 408 -2.47 -5.13 8.88
C PHE A 408 -1.89 -3.71 8.78
N LEU A 409 -1.11 -3.36 9.79
CA LEU A 409 -0.28 -2.18 9.85
C LEU A 409 1.11 -2.60 10.34
N THR A 410 2.17 -2.21 9.63
CA THR A 410 3.56 -2.51 10.05
C THR A 410 4.39 -1.26 10.17
N LYS A 411 5.42 -1.32 11.01
CA LYS A 411 6.52 -0.36 11.05
C LYS A 411 7.84 -1.09 10.86
N HIS A 412 8.67 -0.57 9.97
CA HIS A 412 10.05 -0.99 9.79
C HIS A 412 10.95 0.24 9.96
N ASN A 413 12.19 0.05 10.39
CA ASN A 413 13.17 1.13 10.36
C ASN A 413 13.70 1.34 8.94
N SER A 414 14.53 2.37 8.75
CA SER A 414 15.13 2.72 7.46
C SER A 414 16.04 1.64 6.84
N SER A 415 16.43 0.64 7.65
CA SER A 415 17.20 -0.54 7.20
C SER A 415 16.32 -1.75 6.87
N GLY A 416 14.98 -1.60 6.88
CA GLY A 416 14.03 -2.66 6.59
C GLY A 416 13.73 -3.61 7.75
N GLN A 417 14.32 -3.40 8.94
CA GLN A 417 14.05 -4.27 10.09
C GLN A 417 12.66 -3.99 10.65
N ASN A 418 11.87 -5.03 10.81
CA ASN A 418 10.56 -4.93 11.42
C ASN A 418 10.67 -4.43 12.88
N LYS A 419 9.84 -3.48 13.25
CA LYS A 419 9.74 -2.93 14.59
C LYS A 419 8.48 -3.40 15.30
N TRP A 420 7.36 -3.38 14.60
CA TRP A 420 6.11 -3.94 15.08
C TRP A 420 5.16 -4.24 13.92
N ILE A 421 4.20 -5.13 14.19
CA ILE A 421 3.10 -5.49 13.30
C ILE A 421 1.81 -5.48 14.11
N LYS A 422 0.76 -4.87 13.56
CA LYS A 422 -0.61 -4.98 14.06
C LYS A 422 -1.46 -5.66 13.01
N GLN A 423 -2.19 -6.68 13.39
CA GLN A 423 -3.15 -7.37 12.54
C GLN A 423 -4.55 -7.09 13.07
N ILE A 424 -5.45 -6.69 12.19
CA ILE A 424 -6.80 -6.21 12.49
C ILE A 424 -7.77 -7.14 11.81
N GLY A 425 -8.49 -7.93 12.58
CA GLY A 425 -9.43 -8.91 12.06
C GLY A 425 -10.48 -9.32 13.07
N ASN A 426 -11.49 -10.02 12.59
CA ASN A 426 -12.52 -10.68 13.39
C ASN A 426 -12.84 -12.05 12.78
N PRO A 427 -13.27 -13.06 13.56
CA PRO A 427 -13.60 -14.38 13.04
C PRO A 427 -14.61 -14.32 11.87
N GLY A 428 -14.25 -14.93 10.72
CA GLY A 428 -15.05 -14.94 9.50
C GLY A 428 -15.16 -13.62 8.75
N ALA A 429 -14.44 -12.59 9.17
CA ALA A 429 -14.41 -11.29 8.52
C ALA A 429 -13.45 -11.25 7.33
N LYS A 430 -13.73 -10.32 6.41
CA LYS A 430 -12.81 -9.88 5.36
C LYS A 430 -12.56 -8.39 5.57
N ILE A 431 -11.35 -8.05 5.99
CA ILE A 431 -10.93 -6.69 6.28
C ILE A 431 -9.68 -6.39 5.44
N PHE A 432 -9.76 -5.37 4.58
CA PHE A 432 -8.70 -4.99 3.66
C PHE A 432 -8.24 -3.58 4.00
N GLY A 433 -6.94 -3.39 4.32
CA GLY A 433 -6.32 -2.08 4.39
C GLY A 433 -5.88 -1.65 3.00
N ASN A 434 -6.42 -0.56 2.47
CA ASN A 434 -6.20 -0.17 1.08
C ASN A 434 -5.18 0.97 0.95
N GLU A 435 -5.21 1.97 1.84
CA GLU A 435 -4.29 3.09 1.82
C GLU A 435 -3.91 3.52 3.24
N ILE A 436 -2.68 4.05 3.40
CA ILE A 436 -2.18 4.61 4.65
C ILE A 436 -1.66 6.03 4.41
N ALA A 437 -1.96 6.94 5.34
CA ALA A 437 -1.31 8.26 5.40
C ALA A 437 -0.94 8.60 6.85
N LYS A 438 -0.16 9.67 7.01
CA LYS A 438 0.20 10.19 8.34
C LYS A 438 0.04 11.69 8.38
N ASP A 439 -0.26 12.23 9.56
CA ASP A 439 -0.21 13.66 9.81
C ASP A 439 1.20 14.13 10.25
N ARG A 440 1.34 15.42 10.53
CA ARG A 440 2.61 16.02 10.97
C ARG A 440 3.04 15.59 12.37
N GLU A 441 2.08 15.19 13.21
CA GLU A 441 2.34 14.65 14.55
C GLU A 441 2.81 13.19 14.51
N GLY A 442 2.64 12.52 13.36
CA GLY A 442 3.01 11.12 13.14
C GLY A 442 1.87 10.14 13.43
N ASN A 443 0.63 10.62 13.64
CA ASN A 443 -0.52 9.74 13.72
C ASN A 443 -0.75 9.08 12.35
N LEU A 444 -1.13 7.81 12.38
CA LEU A 444 -1.37 7.02 11.18
C LEU A 444 -2.87 6.86 10.93
N TYR A 445 -3.26 7.04 9.69
CA TYR A 445 -4.63 6.83 9.22
C TYR A 445 -4.64 5.72 8.19
N VAL A 446 -5.54 4.75 8.33
CA VAL A 446 -5.74 3.67 7.36
C VAL A 446 -7.19 3.67 6.91
N ILE A 447 -7.39 3.66 5.61
CA ILE A 447 -8.68 3.45 4.97
C ILE A 447 -8.72 2.05 4.37
N GLY A 448 -9.91 1.49 4.35
CA GLY A 448 -10.15 0.19 3.73
C GLY A 448 -11.62 -0.16 3.69
N ASP A 449 -11.91 -1.44 3.54
CA ASP A 449 -13.27 -1.95 3.54
C ASP A 449 -13.38 -3.25 4.32
N THR A 450 -14.58 -3.48 4.85
CA THR A 450 -14.88 -4.64 5.70
C THR A 450 -16.33 -5.11 5.51
N ASN A 451 -16.52 -6.43 5.55
CA ASN A 451 -17.85 -7.05 5.60
C ASN A 451 -18.31 -7.38 7.03
N SER A 452 -17.58 -6.92 8.04
CA SER A 452 -17.86 -7.16 9.46
C SER A 452 -17.49 -5.94 10.30
N GLY A 453 -17.94 -5.90 11.55
CA GLY A 453 -17.48 -4.87 12.49
C GLY A 453 -15.96 -4.85 12.62
N ILE A 454 -15.40 -3.69 12.89
CA ILE A 454 -13.96 -3.49 13.06
C ILE A 454 -13.69 -2.76 14.38
N ASN A 455 -12.77 -3.26 15.20
CA ASN A 455 -12.40 -2.66 16.48
C ASN A 455 -13.59 -2.32 17.39
N GLY A 456 -14.62 -3.19 17.43
CA GLY A 456 -15.85 -2.96 18.19
C GLY A 456 -16.87 -2.03 17.53
N THR A 457 -16.54 -1.41 16.40
CA THR A 457 -17.48 -0.58 15.62
C THR A 457 -18.25 -1.49 14.66
N PRO A 458 -19.61 -1.54 14.72
CA PRO A 458 -20.41 -2.36 13.80
C PRO A 458 -20.42 -1.76 12.40
N ILE A 459 -20.72 -2.59 11.39
CA ILE A 459 -21.04 -2.12 10.04
C ILE A 459 -22.49 -1.70 9.92
N ASN A 460 -22.76 -0.82 8.97
CA ASN A 460 -24.10 -0.35 8.61
C ASN A 460 -24.68 -1.09 7.39
N GLY A 461 -23.81 -1.46 6.45
CA GLY A 461 -24.14 -2.13 5.19
C GLY A 461 -23.82 -3.61 5.16
N THR A 462 -23.68 -4.15 3.97
CA THR A 462 -23.15 -5.50 3.71
C THR A 462 -21.64 -5.50 3.50
N ASN A 463 -21.09 -4.34 3.19
CA ASN A 463 -19.67 -4.00 3.17
C ASN A 463 -19.55 -2.50 3.45
N ASP A 464 -18.74 -2.11 4.41
CA ASP A 464 -18.52 -0.71 4.76
C ASP A 464 -17.07 -0.30 4.50
N MET A 465 -16.90 0.95 4.10
CA MET A 465 -15.62 1.65 4.21
C MET A 465 -15.32 1.89 5.68
N PHE A 466 -14.08 1.67 6.09
CA PHE A 466 -13.61 2.10 7.40
C PHE A 466 -12.49 3.12 7.28
N LEU A 467 -12.39 3.97 8.30
CA LEU A 467 -11.24 4.84 8.55
C LEU A 467 -10.80 4.64 10.00
N VAL A 468 -9.53 4.32 10.22
CA VAL A 468 -8.96 4.13 11.56
C VAL A 468 -7.79 5.07 11.78
N LYS A 469 -7.65 5.55 13.03
CA LYS A 469 -6.55 6.38 13.49
C LYS A 469 -5.78 5.65 14.58
N TYR A 470 -4.46 5.64 14.44
CA TYR A 470 -3.49 5.18 15.44
C TYR A 470 -2.61 6.35 15.87
N ARG A 471 -2.38 6.46 17.18
CA ARG A 471 -1.55 7.49 17.80
C ARG A 471 -0.36 6.87 18.53
#